data_4ea5ec5164cc8a5db91bf023a9776460
#
_entry.id   4ea5ec5164cc8a5db91bf023a9776460
#
_cell.length_a   1.000
_cell.length_b   1.000
_cell.length_c   1.000
_cell.angle_alpha   90.00
_cell.angle_beta   90.00
_cell.angle_gamma   90.00
#
_symmetry.space_group_name_H-M   'P 1'
#
loop_
_entity.id
_entity.type
_entity.pdbx_description
1 polymer ?
#
loop_
_entity_poly.entity_id
_entity_poly.type
_entity_poly.pdbx_seq_one_letter_code
_entity_poly.pdbx_strand_id
1 'polypeptide(L)'
;MRASLRVHRSLARLLLAVTVLWSPMASAVLPIEHWTTARGARVYFVRADTIPMLDVNIDFDAGARRDPPDRIGVAGFTAGLLGRGVEGLDEAALAERWADLGAVRGGGAGDDRASVSLRTLSSARERDAAIDLLARLVSRPTFPEAVLARERDRSIQSLRDALVRPEVIAQRTFSSLLYGSHPYARLQTPESVAAVQRDDLVAFHRAHYGARGAVVSLIGAISRVEAEAIAERLTRDLPEGQAPALLPAVLPPPAVERRIAHPATQSHLLMGVPALTRDDPDYFPLLVGNYILGGGGFVSRLTHEVRERRGLSYSVYSALTPRLQAGPFVIGLQTRKEQTDEALQVVRATLAEFLSRGPTEDELKAAQQNLVGGFALRIDSNRKILDNLAGIGWYRLPIDELEQWTRRVEAVTAAQIREAFARKIHPDRLVTVVVGAGGEARP
;
A
#
# COMPACT_ATOMS: atom_id res chain seq x y z
N MET A 1 -8.52 -42.93 58.30
CA MET A 1 -7.90 -41.60 58.15
C MET A 1 -6.91 -41.43 56.97
N ARG A 2 -6.40 -42.47 56.31
CA ARG A 2 -5.43 -42.30 55.16
C ARG A 2 -6.05 -42.23 53.78
N ALA A 3 -7.34 -42.55 53.60
CA ALA A 3 -8.00 -42.49 52.30
C ALA A 3 -8.55 -41.08 51.94
N SER A 4 -8.98 -40.30 52.93
CA SER A 4 -9.52 -38.94 52.68
C SER A 4 -8.48 -37.91 52.26
N LEU A 5 -7.22 -38.08 52.71
CA LEU A 5 -6.13 -37.16 52.32
C LEU A 5 -5.67 -37.31 50.86
N ARG A 6 -5.87 -38.46 50.23
CA ARG A 6 -5.49 -38.70 48.83
C ARG A 6 -6.52 -38.05 47.86
N VAL A 7 -7.80 -38.06 48.19
CA VAL A 7 -8.86 -37.46 47.38
C VAL A 7 -8.73 -35.94 47.37
N HIS A 8 -8.40 -35.31 48.48
CA HIS A 8 -8.25 -33.86 48.59
C HIS A 8 -6.99 -33.34 47.81
N ARG A 9 -5.91 -34.13 47.76
CA ARG A 9 -4.72 -33.79 46.98
C ARG A 9 -4.92 -33.93 45.48
N SER A 10 -5.75 -34.86 45.03
CA SER A 10 -6.11 -35.04 43.61
C SER A 10 -7.06 -33.97 43.13
N LEU A 11 -8.04 -33.54 43.92
CA LEU A 11 -8.93 -32.44 43.62
C LEU A 11 -8.22 -31.09 43.60
N ALA A 12 -7.26 -30.84 44.50
CA ALA A 12 -6.45 -29.63 44.50
C ALA A 12 -5.52 -29.53 43.25
N ARG A 13 -4.99 -30.68 42.79
CA ARG A 13 -4.19 -30.74 41.54
C ARG A 13 -5.04 -30.56 40.28
N LEU A 14 -6.27 -31.04 40.27
CA LEU A 14 -7.22 -30.84 39.16
C LEU A 14 -7.70 -29.39 39.08
N LEU A 15 -7.96 -28.73 40.22
CA LEU A 15 -8.31 -27.32 40.30
C LEU A 15 -7.14 -26.42 39.88
N LEU A 16 -5.87 -26.76 40.21
CA LEU A 16 -4.70 -26.03 39.80
C LEU A 16 -4.44 -26.20 38.30
N ALA A 17 -4.71 -27.36 37.70
CA ALA A 17 -4.57 -27.60 36.25
C ALA A 17 -5.66 -26.87 35.44
N VAL A 18 -6.86 -26.68 35.96
CA VAL A 18 -7.94 -25.94 35.28
C VAL A 18 -7.72 -24.44 35.33
N THR A 19 -7.10 -23.90 36.37
CA THR A 19 -6.77 -22.47 36.46
C THR A 19 -5.59 -22.06 35.53
N VAL A 20 -4.71 -23.00 35.19
CA VAL A 20 -3.61 -22.71 34.24
C VAL A 20 -4.08 -22.70 32.78
N LEU A 21 -5.23 -23.35 32.46
CA LEU A 21 -5.80 -23.39 31.10
C LEU A 21 -6.68 -22.16 30.74
N TRP A 22 -6.98 -21.32 31.73
CA TRP A 22 -7.70 -20.06 31.51
C TRP A 22 -6.80 -18.84 31.70
N SER A 23 -5.60 -18.89 31.12
CA SER A 23 -4.91 -17.64 30.83
C SER A 23 -5.72 -16.96 29.73
N PRO A 24 -6.30 -15.76 29.95
CA PRO A 24 -6.82 -14.99 28.85
C PRO A 24 -5.68 -14.86 27.87
N MET A 25 -5.88 -15.23 26.60
CA MET A 25 -4.99 -14.77 25.53
C MET A 25 -5.01 -13.25 25.63
N ALA A 26 -4.04 -12.68 26.29
CA ALA A 26 -3.79 -11.27 26.25
C ALA A 26 -3.54 -11.00 24.75
N SER A 27 -4.55 -10.53 24.07
CA SER A 27 -4.37 -9.90 22.77
C SER A 27 -3.26 -8.89 23.01
N ALA A 28 -2.11 -9.08 22.38
CA ALA A 28 -1.00 -8.16 22.52
C ALA A 28 -1.44 -6.83 21.90
N VAL A 29 -2.03 -6.00 22.76
CA VAL A 29 -2.39 -4.63 22.42
C VAL A 29 -1.09 -3.94 22.09
N LEU A 30 -0.94 -3.46 20.85
CA LEU A 30 0.16 -2.60 20.46
C LEU A 30 -0.21 -1.17 20.89
N PRO A 31 0.31 -0.66 22.01
CA PRO A 31 -0.05 0.67 22.51
C PRO A 31 0.52 1.72 21.54
N ILE A 32 -0.31 2.22 20.64
CA ILE A 32 0.07 3.28 19.71
C ILE A 32 -0.03 4.60 20.46
N GLU A 33 1.11 5.25 20.67
CA GLU A 33 1.18 6.60 21.15
C GLU A 33 1.18 7.58 20.00
N HIS A 34 0.48 8.73 20.11
CA HIS A 34 0.44 9.72 19.06
C HIS A 34 0.52 11.14 19.61
N TRP A 35 1.09 12.04 18.82
CA TRP A 35 1.21 13.48 19.11
C TRP A 35 1.53 14.27 17.85
N THR A 36 1.68 15.57 17.99
CA THR A 36 2.06 16.48 16.91
C THR A 36 3.34 17.20 17.29
N THR A 37 4.31 17.28 16.37
CA THR A 37 5.56 18.06 16.56
C THR A 37 5.28 19.56 16.54
N ALA A 38 6.23 20.36 17.03
CA ALA A 38 6.16 21.82 17.00
C ALA A 38 5.92 22.38 15.58
N ARG A 39 6.40 21.67 14.54
CA ARG A 39 6.23 22.03 13.12
C ARG A 39 4.94 21.48 12.49
N GLY A 40 4.09 20.77 13.26
CA GLY A 40 2.78 20.27 12.81
C GLY A 40 2.79 18.90 12.15
N ALA A 41 3.87 18.14 12.21
CA ALA A 41 3.89 16.75 11.77
C ALA A 41 3.19 15.84 12.78
N ARG A 42 2.36 14.92 12.31
CA ARG A 42 1.70 13.90 13.16
C ARG A 42 2.66 12.75 13.41
N VAL A 43 2.78 12.32 14.66
CA VAL A 43 3.68 11.24 15.05
C VAL A 43 2.90 10.06 15.60
N TYR A 44 3.27 8.86 15.20
CA TYR A 44 2.74 7.61 15.70
C TYR A 44 3.90 6.73 16.14
N PHE A 45 3.86 6.25 17.37
CA PHE A 45 4.95 5.51 17.98
C PHE A 45 4.47 4.23 18.66
N VAL A 46 5.24 3.18 18.49
CA VAL A 46 5.12 1.93 19.26
C VAL A 46 6.47 1.58 19.87
N ARG A 47 6.52 1.42 21.18
CA ARG A 47 7.71 0.91 21.86
C ARG A 47 7.81 -0.60 21.67
N ALA A 48 8.96 -1.08 21.21
CA ALA A 48 9.24 -2.50 20.95
C ALA A 48 10.67 -2.83 21.38
N ASP A 49 10.83 -3.39 22.58
CA ASP A 49 12.13 -3.68 23.19
C ASP A 49 12.70 -5.06 22.81
N THR A 50 12.00 -5.84 21.99
CA THR A 50 12.39 -7.22 21.64
C THR A 50 13.74 -7.32 20.93
N ILE A 51 14.02 -6.31 20.08
CA ILE A 51 15.31 -6.21 19.36
C ILE A 51 15.85 -4.78 19.51
N PRO A 52 17.19 -4.60 19.65
CA PRO A 52 17.77 -3.27 19.86
C PRO A 52 17.84 -2.46 18.55
N MET A 53 16.70 -2.22 17.96
CA MET A 53 16.57 -1.52 16.68
C MET A 53 15.52 -0.41 16.76
N LEU A 54 15.66 0.56 15.86
CA LEU A 54 14.68 1.61 15.58
C LEU A 54 14.35 1.60 14.10
N ASP A 55 13.06 1.51 13.81
CA ASP A 55 12.50 1.74 12.46
C ASP A 55 11.74 3.05 12.43
N VAL A 56 11.97 3.85 11.40
CA VAL A 56 11.37 5.15 11.17
C VAL A 56 10.79 5.19 9.76
N ASN A 57 9.61 5.80 9.60
CA ASN A 57 9.07 6.16 8.30
C ASN A 57 8.53 7.59 8.35
N ILE A 58 8.80 8.38 7.31
CA ILE A 58 8.23 9.72 7.14
C ILE A 58 7.48 9.73 5.82
N ASP A 59 6.18 10.05 5.89
CA ASP A 59 5.32 10.21 4.72
C ASP A 59 5.03 11.68 4.46
N PHE A 60 5.10 12.08 3.18
CA PHE A 60 4.84 13.42 2.70
C PHE A 60 3.74 13.41 1.64
N ASP A 61 2.96 14.50 1.54
CA ASP A 61 1.99 14.73 0.46
C ASP A 61 2.71 15.11 -0.84
N ALA A 62 3.53 14.18 -1.33
CA ALA A 62 4.47 14.32 -2.43
C ALA A 62 4.40 13.13 -3.40
N GLY A 63 3.21 12.52 -3.56
CA GLY A 63 2.98 11.43 -4.51
C GLY A 63 2.82 11.92 -5.96
N ALA A 64 2.81 10.97 -6.91
CA ALA A 64 2.75 11.24 -8.35
C ALA A 64 1.50 12.07 -8.77
N ARG A 65 0.42 12.03 -8.01
CA ARG A 65 -0.76 12.89 -8.23
C ARG A 65 -0.46 14.39 -8.11
N ARG A 66 0.67 14.75 -7.48
CA ARG A 66 1.15 16.12 -7.33
C ARG A 66 2.07 16.56 -8.47
N ASP A 67 2.42 15.65 -9.38
CA ASP A 67 3.21 16.02 -10.55
C ASP A 67 2.53 17.15 -11.34
N PRO A 68 3.27 18.16 -11.78
CA PRO A 68 2.75 19.11 -12.76
C PRO A 68 2.31 18.37 -14.03
N PRO A 69 1.21 18.78 -14.69
CA PRO A 69 0.69 18.07 -15.87
C PRO A 69 1.68 17.91 -17.01
N ASP A 70 2.62 18.85 -17.14
CA ASP A 70 3.67 18.89 -18.17
C ASP A 70 5.02 18.32 -17.72
N ARG A 71 5.12 17.88 -16.45
CA ARG A 71 6.34 17.35 -15.80
C ARG A 71 6.05 16.06 -15.03
N ILE A 72 5.31 15.13 -15.64
CA ILE A 72 4.96 13.85 -15.00
C ILE A 72 6.23 13.04 -14.78
N GLY A 73 6.47 12.67 -13.50
CA GLY A 73 7.67 11.98 -13.05
C GLY A 73 8.48 12.74 -12.00
N VAL A 74 8.20 14.04 -11.79
CA VAL A 74 8.93 14.87 -10.82
C VAL A 74 8.86 14.29 -9.41
N ALA A 75 7.71 13.80 -8.94
CA ALA A 75 7.57 13.17 -7.64
C ALA A 75 8.49 11.96 -7.49
N GLY A 76 8.52 11.10 -8.51
CA GLY A 76 9.37 9.90 -8.54
C GLY A 76 10.85 10.25 -8.50
N PHE A 77 11.29 11.19 -9.32
CA PHE A 77 12.69 11.65 -9.34
C PHE A 77 13.06 12.35 -8.04
N THR A 78 12.19 13.22 -7.49
CA THR A 78 12.45 13.87 -6.20
C THR A 78 12.66 12.85 -5.11
N ALA A 79 11.76 11.88 -4.96
CA ALA A 79 11.90 10.82 -3.96
C ALA A 79 13.16 9.95 -4.18
N GLY A 80 13.42 9.57 -5.42
CA GLY A 80 14.57 8.73 -5.79
C GLY A 80 15.93 9.40 -5.57
N LEU A 81 16.00 10.73 -5.77
CA LEU A 81 17.22 11.49 -5.67
C LEU A 81 17.47 12.13 -4.30
N LEU A 82 16.53 12.08 -3.34
CA LEU A 82 16.76 12.56 -1.97
C LEU A 82 18.06 12.01 -1.36
N GLY A 83 18.35 10.74 -1.58
CA GLY A 83 19.53 10.07 -1.03
C GLY A 83 20.76 10.06 -1.94
N ARG A 84 20.82 10.94 -2.94
CA ARG A 84 21.92 10.99 -3.91
C ARG A 84 22.87 12.18 -3.74
N GLY A 85 22.61 13.03 -2.77
CA GLY A 85 23.46 14.15 -2.38
C GLY A 85 22.78 15.04 -1.37
N VAL A 86 23.53 15.47 -0.36
CA VAL A 86 23.19 16.53 0.58
C VAL A 86 24.36 17.52 0.68
N GLU A 87 24.12 18.69 1.25
CA GLU A 87 25.19 19.68 1.42
C GLU A 87 26.44 19.06 2.07
N GLY A 88 27.58 19.13 1.37
CA GLY A 88 28.88 18.59 1.80
C GLY A 88 29.06 17.07 1.66
N LEU A 89 28.08 16.32 1.15
CA LEU A 89 28.20 14.87 0.91
C LEU A 89 27.59 14.52 -0.44
N ASP A 90 28.38 13.97 -1.34
CA ASP A 90 27.94 13.41 -2.61
C ASP A 90 27.31 12.01 -2.44
N GLU A 91 26.93 11.38 -3.55
CA GLU A 91 26.30 10.05 -3.58
C GLU A 91 27.20 8.97 -2.94
N ALA A 92 28.51 8.98 -3.24
CA ALA A 92 29.45 7.99 -2.75
C ALA A 92 29.70 8.16 -1.24
N ALA A 93 29.94 9.39 -0.77
CA ALA A 93 30.13 9.69 0.64
C ALA A 93 28.87 9.40 1.48
N LEU A 94 27.67 9.61 0.91
CA LEU A 94 26.42 9.23 1.58
C LEU A 94 26.29 7.71 1.70
N ALA A 95 26.63 6.96 0.65
CA ALA A 95 26.58 5.49 0.67
C ALA A 95 27.54 4.92 1.73
N GLU A 96 28.78 5.45 1.81
CA GLU A 96 29.77 5.09 2.81
C GLU A 96 29.25 5.39 4.23
N ARG A 97 28.68 6.57 4.48
CA ARG A 97 28.13 6.94 5.78
C ARG A 97 27.00 6.01 6.25
N TRP A 98 26.10 5.63 5.34
CA TRP A 98 25.04 4.66 5.67
C TRP A 98 25.61 3.28 6.00
N ALA A 99 26.64 2.85 5.26
CA ALA A 99 27.30 1.57 5.49
C ALA A 99 28.05 1.56 6.85
N ASP A 100 28.77 2.62 7.19
CA ASP A 100 29.48 2.78 8.46
C ASP A 100 28.55 2.72 9.68
N LEU A 101 27.32 3.26 9.52
CA LEU A 101 26.30 3.24 10.57
C LEU A 101 25.54 1.89 10.62
N GLY A 102 25.76 0.97 9.68
CA GLY A 102 24.96 -0.24 9.55
C GLY A 102 23.46 0.06 9.37
N ALA A 103 23.14 1.26 8.86
CA ALA A 103 21.77 1.72 8.73
C ALA A 103 21.21 1.46 7.33
N VAL A 104 19.96 1.02 7.25
CA VAL A 104 19.27 0.73 5.99
C VAL A 104 18.22 1.80 5.72
N ARG A 105 18.36 2.48 4.60
CA ARG A 105 17.42 3.48 4.12
C ARG A 105 16.56 2.92 2.99
N GLY A 106 15.31 3.33 2.94
CA GLY A 106 14.36 3.01 1.88
C GLY A 106 13.44 4.19 1.56
N GLY A 107 12.50 3.94 0.68
CA GLY A 107 11.46 4.92 0.34
C GLY A 107 11.25 5.06 -1.17
N GLY A 108 10.33 5.96 -1.53
CA GLY A 108 9.94 6.23 -2.90
C GLY A 108 8.66 7.04 -2.96
N ALA A 109 8.16 7.31 -4.15
CA ALA A 109 6.87 7.96 -4.36
C ALA A 109 5.86 6.96 -4.94
N GLY A 110 4.69 6.88 -4.31
CA GLY A 110 3.49 6.23 -4.86
C GLY A 110 2.54 7.29 -5.43
N ASP A 111 1.28 6.89 -5.65
CA ASP A 111 0.28 7.83 -6.18
C ASP A 111 -0.03 8.97 -5.21
N ASP A 112 -0.25 8.66 -3.93
CA ASP A 112 -0.72 9.62 -2.93
C ASP A 112 0.38 10.28 -2.12
N ARG A 113 1.48 9.57 -1.86
CA ARG A 113 2.54 10.02 -0.95
C ARG A 113 3.92 9.63 -1.42
N ALA A 114 4.91 10.39 -0.96
CA ALA A 114 6.30 9.94 -0.94
C ALA A 114 6.66 9.54 0.49
N SER A 115 7.43 8.45 0.61
CA SER A 115 7.86 7.91 1.90
C SER A 115 9.38 7.84 1.95
N VAL A 116 9.96 8.09 3.13
CA VAL A 116 11.37 7.86 3.41
C VAL A 116 11.47 7.04 4.67
N SER A 117 12.15 5.90 4.61
CA SER A 117 12.29 4.99 5.74
C SER A 117 13.74 4.79 6.15
N LEU A 118 13.95 4.50 7.43
CA LEU A 118 15.24 4.20 8.02
C LEU A 118 15.09 3.03 8.99
N ARG A 119 16.02 2.10 8.96
CA ARG A 119 16.25 1.12 10.03
C ARG A 119 17.68 1.30 10.55
N THR A 120 17.83 1.42 11.87
CA THR A 120 19.12 1.57 12.53
C THR A 120 19.12 0.89 13.89
N LEU A 121 20.28 0.75 14.52
CA LEU A 121 20.38 0.31 15.92
C LEU A 121 19.75 1.36 16.85
N SER A 122 19.23 0.92 17.99
CA SER A 122 18.68 1.83 19.02
C SER A 122 19.73 2.44 19.93
N SER A 123 21.00 1.97 19.88
CA SER A 123 22.12 2.55 20.62
C SER A 123 22.33 4.02 20.23
N ALA A 124 22.54 4.89 21.19
CA ALA A 124 22.54 6.34 21.01
C ALA A 124 23.50 6.81 19.91
N ARG A 125 24.70 6.22 19.84
CA ARG A 125 25.72 6.60 18.86
C ARG A 125 25.25 6.40 17.41
N GLU A 126 24.82 5.19 17.08
CA GLU A 126 24.39 4.82 15.72
C GLU A 126 23.06 5.47 15.38
N ARG A 127 22.09 5.41 16.31
CA ARG A 127 20.77 6.02 16.18
C ARG A 127 20.86 7.51 15.90
N ASP A 128 21.56 8.26 16.74
CA ASP A 128 21.56 9.71 16.64
C ASP A 128 22.28 10.19 15.37
N ALA A 129 23.38 9.52 14.98
CA ALA A 129 24.07 9.79 13.73
C ALA A 129 23.21 9.45 12.49
N ALA A 130 22.47 8.33 12.52
CA ALA A 130 21.57 7.93 11.43
C ALA A 130 20.38 8.88 11.31
N ILE A 131 19.80 9.32 12.44
CA ILE A 131 18.70 10.29 12.46
C ILE A 131 19.17 11.67 11.94
N ASP A 132 20.37 12.12 12.30
CA ASP A 132 20.93 13.38 11.77
C ASP A 132 21.12 13.32 10.25
N LEU A 133 21.66 12.21 9.77
CA LEU A 133 21.84 12.04 8.35
C LEU A 133 20.50 11.99 7.60
N LEU A 134 19.49 11.30 8.17
CA LEU A 134 18.13 11.28 7.63
C LEU A 134 17.48 12.67 7.63
N ALA A 135 17.61 13.43 8.73
CA ALA A 135 17.07 14.77 8.83
C ALA A 135 17.68 15.72 7.77
N ARG A 136 19.00 15.64 7.55
CA ARG A 136 19.66 16.38 6.46
C ARG A 136 19.18 15.97 5.08
N LEU A 137 19.00 14.66 4.87
CA LEU A 137 18.55 14.11 3.60
C LEU A 137 17.14 14.59 3.23
N VAL A 138 16.20 14.61 4.17
CA VAL A 138 14.84 15.05 3.90
C VAL A 138 14.67 16.56 3.87
N SER A 139 15.56 17.35 4.51
CA SER A 139 15.46 18.80 4.59
C SER A 139 16.33 19.56 3.57
N ARG A 140 17.50 19.02 3.21
CA ARG A 140 18.51 19.73 2.41
C ARG A 140 19.12 18.87 1.30
N PRO A 141 18.31 18.19 0.46
CA PRO A 141 18.82 17.43 -0.68
C PRO A 141 19.41 18.41 -1.74
N THR A 142 20.50 18.00 -2.40
CA THR A 142 21.14 18.83 -3.42
C THR A 142 20.69 18.53 -4.84
N PHE A 143 20.11 17.37 -5.10
CA PHE A 143 19.69 16.91 -6.41
C PHE A 143 20.78 17.11 -7.48
N PRO A 144 21.93 16.40 -7.43
CA PRO A 144 23.04 16.64 -8.34
C PRO A 144 22.63 16.42 -9.80
N GLU A 145 22.93 17.39 -10.69
CA GLU A 145 22.51 17.36 -12.09
C GLU A 145 23.00 16.13 -12.83
N ALA A 146 24.26 15.72 -12.62
CA ALA A 146 24.83 14.53 -13.25
C ALA A 146 24.09 13.24 -12.87
N VAL A 147 23.63 13.16 -11.59
CA VAL A 147 22.83 12.03 -11.09
C VAL A 147 21.44 12.05 -11.73
N LEU A 148 20.80 13.22 -11.78
CA LEU A 148 19.50 13.37 -12.44
C LEU A 148 19.60 12.97 -13.93
N ALA A 149 20.59 13.44 -14.67
CA ALA A 149 20.77 13.10 -16.07
C ALA A 149 20.90 11.57 -16.25
N ARG A 150 21.75 10.93 -15.47
CA ARG A 150 21.93 9.47 -15.50
C ARG A 150 20.64 8.71 -15.21
N GLU A 151 19.92 9.08 -14.15
CA GLU A 151 18.67 8.38 -13.75
C GLU A 151 17.54 8.67 -14.74
N ARG A 152 17.48 9.86 -15.33
CA ARG A 152 16.54 10.22 -16.39
C ARG A 152 16.74 9.34 -17.62
N ASP A 153 17.99 9.23 -18.13
CA ASP A 153 18.31 8.39 -19.30
C ASP A 153 17.96 6.93 -19.04
N ARG A 154 18.30 6.41 -17.85
CA ARG A 154 17.95 5.05 -17.42
C ARG A 154 16.42 4.83 -17.37
N SER A 155 15.70 5.82 -16.84
CA SER A 155 14.23 5.77 -16.78
C SER A 155 13.58 5.79 -18.16
N ILE A 156 14.08 6.61 -19.09
CA ILE A 156 13.60 6.66 -20.48
C ILE A 156 13.78 5.31 -21.17
N GLN A 157 14.95 4.68 -21.04
CA GLN A 157 15.17 3.35 -21.63
C GLN A 157 14.24 2.30 -21.01
N SER A 158 14.14 2.27 -19.69
CA SER A 158 13.23 1.36 -19.00
C SER A 158 11.77 1.54 -19.40
N LEU A 159 11.32 2.78 -19.61
CA LEU A 159 9.96 3.08 -20.09
C LEU A 159 9.76 2.58 -21.54
N ARG A 160 10.72 2.81 -22.44
CA ARG A 160 10.64 2.32 -23.82
C ARG A 160 10.51 0.80 -23.86
N ASP A 161 11.32 0.09 -23.07
CA ASP A 161 11.28 -1.37 -22.99
C ASP A 161 9.97 -1.87 -22.34
N ALA A 162 9.41 -1.09 -21.41
CA ALA A 162 8.14 -1.44 -20.76
C ALA A 162 6.93 -1.20 -21.66
N LEU A 163 6.94 -0.13 -22.46
CA LEU A 163 5.77 0.29 -23.26
C LEU A 163 5.40 -0.65 -24.41
N VAL A 164 6.27 -1.61 -24.74
CA VAL A 164 5.97 -2.66 -25.74
C VAL A 164 5.41 -3.93 -25.11
N ARG A 165 5.38 -4.05 -23.78
CA ARG A 165 4.91 -5.23 -23.07
C ARG A 165 3.38 -5.21 -22.91
N PRO A 166 2.66 -6.30 -23.24
CA PRO A 166 1.20 -6.32 -23.24
C PRO A 166 0.58 -6.03 -21.87
N GLU A 167 1.19 -6.51 -20.77
CA GLU A 167 0.72 -6.23 -19.42
C GLU A 167 0.84 -4.75 -19.06
N VAL A 168 1.90 -4.06 -19.50
CA VAL A 168 2.10 -2.63 -19.26
C VAL A 168 1.12 -1.80 -20.11
N ILE A 169 0.92 -2.20 -21.37
CA ILE A 169 -0.08 -1.57 -22.25
C ILE A 169 -1.47 -1.69 -21.61
N ALA A 170 -1.84 -2.90 -21.13
CA ALA A 170 -3.12 -3.13 -20.48
C ALA A 170 -3.30 -2.25 -19.24
N GLN A 171 -2.30 -2.24 -18.34
CA GLN A 171 -2.37 -1.47 -17.10
C GLN A 171 -2.45 0.04 -17.35
N ARG A 172 -1.68 0.56 -18.28
CA ARG A 172 -1.68 2.00 -18.62
C ARG A 172 -3.00 2.42 -19.27
N THR A 173 -3.49 1.62 -20.22
CA THR A 173 -4.78 1.87 -20.87
C THR A 173 -5.92 1.80 -19.84
N PHE A 174 -5.89 0.81 -18.97
CA PHE A 174 -6.88 0.66 -17.90
C PHE A 174 -6.88 1.86 -16.95
N SER A 175 -5.71 2.29 -16.44
CA SER A 175 -5.61 3.45 -15.55
C SER A 175 -6.10 4.74 -16.22
N SER A 176 -5.75 4.95 -17.49
CA SER A 176 -6.19 6.13 -18.26
C SER A 176 -7.71 6.16 -18.44
N LEU A 177 -8.33 5.02 -18.80
CA LEU A 177 -9.78 4.93 -18.96
C LEU A 177 -10.52 5.02 -17.62
N LEU A 178 -9.93 4.44 -16.55
CA LEU A 178 -10.54 4.40 -15.24
C LEU A 178 -10.63 5.78 -14.59
N TYR A 179 -9.61 6.60 -14.75
CA TYR A 179 -9.46 7.87 -14.04
C TYR A 179 -9.61 9.11 -14.93
N GLY A 180 -9.60 8.96 -16.27
CA GLY A 180 -9.81 10.05 -17.22
C GLY A 180 -8.87 11.24 -16.98
N SER A 181 -9.44 12.41 -16.64
CA SER A 181 -8.66 13.63 -16.35
C SER A 181 -8.17 13.74 -14.91
N HIS A 182 -8.55 12.81 -14.02
CA HIS A 182 -8.11 12.83 -12.63
C HIS A 182 -6.58 12.64 -12.54
N PRO A 183 -5.88 13.25 -11.55
CA PRO A 183 -4.44 13.08 -11.39
C PRO A 183 -3.93 11.64 -11.30
N TYR A 184 -4.76 10.69 -10.86
CA TYR A 184 -4.40 9.26 -10.85
C TYR A 184 -4.26 8.63 -12.25
N ALA A 185 -4.73 9.29 -13.30
CA ALA A 185 -4.51 8.86 -14.68
C ALA A 185 -3.17 9.32 -15.26
N ARG A 186 -2.42 10.19 -14.58
CA ARG A 186 -1.15 10.72 -15.07
C ARG A 186 -0.09 9.63 -15.07
N LEU A 187 0.43 9.32 -16.24
CA LEU A 187 1.43 8.26 -16.44
C LEU A 187 2.65 8.82 -17.13
N GLN A 188 3.82 8.50 -16.62
CA GLN A 188 5.09 8.91 -17.23
C GLN A 188 5.19 8.43 -18.67
N THR A 189 5.74 9.29 -19.52
CA THR A 189 6.18 8.96 -20.89
C THR A 189 7.67 9.29 -21.04
N PRO A 190 8.36 8.74 -22.06
CA PRO A 190 9.73 9.14 -22.33
C PRO A 190 9.91 10.66 -22.46
N GLU A 191 8.93 11.34 -23.07
CA GLU A 191 8.94 12.79 -23.29
C GLU A 191 8.72 13.55 -21.98
N SER A 192 7.75 13.15 -21.15
CA SER A 192 7.54 13.79 -19.84
C SER A 192 8.73 13.64 -18.92
N VAL A 193 9.38 12.45 -18.93
CA VAL A 193 10.60 12.19 -18.17
C VAL A 193 11.79 13.02 -18.71
N ALA A 194 11.94 13.12 -20.04
CA ALA A 194 13.00 13.93 -20.65
C ALA A 194 12.87 15.44 -20.32
N ALA A 195 11.64 15.90 -20.08
CA ALA A 195 11.36 17.30 -19.76
C ALA A 195 11.69 17.67 -18.30
N VAL A 196 11.88 16.70 -17.38
CA VAL A 196 12.17 16.97 -15.97
C VAL A 196 13.55 17.59 -15.80
N GLN A 197 13.61 18.72 -15.10
CA GLN A 197 14.82 19.48 -14.80
C GLN A 197 15.10 19.45 -13.28
N ARG A 198 16.34 19.76 -12.90
CA ARG A 198 16.74 19.85 -11.49
C ARG A 198 15.89 20.85 -10.70
N ASP A 199 15.60 21.99 -11.29
CA ASP A 199 14.82 23.05 -10.65
C ASP A 199 13.37 22.61 -10.37
N ASP A 200 12.81 21.69 -11.18
CA ASP A 200 11.50 21.08 -10.91
C ASP A 200 11.54 20.26 -9.62
N LEU A 201 12.63 19.49 -9.38
CA LEU A 201 12.81 18.70 -8.17
C LEU A 201 12.96 19.61 -6.95
N VAL A 202 13.75 20.68 -7.05
CA VAL A 202 13.95 21.66 -5.99
C VAL A 202 12.62 22.34 -5.61
N ALA A 203 11.86 22.78 -6.61
CA ALA A 203 10.56 23.41 -6.44
C ALA A 203 9.54 22.43 -5.81
N PHE A 204 9.49 21.20 -6.32
CA PHE A 204 8.60 20.14 -5.83
C PHE A 204 8.93 19.77 -4.38
N HIS A 205 10.20 19.57 -4.06
CA HIS A 205 10.64 19.31 -2.70
C HIS A 205 10.22 20.43 -1.75
N ARG A 206 10.50 21.67 -2.10
CA ARG A 206 10.14 22.84 -1.28
C ARG A 206 8.61 22.96 -1.06
N ALA A 207 7.81 22.61 -2.05
CA ALA A 207 6.36 22.68 -1.99
C ALA A 207 5.74 21.51 -1.19
N HIS A 208 6.25 20.29 -1.34
CA HIS A 208 5.56 19.07 -0.92
C HIS A 208 6.22 18.29 0.22
N TYR A 209 7.50 18.55 0.55
CA TYR A 209 8.19 17.89 1.67
C TYR A 209 8.14 18.71 2.96
N GLY A 210 7.01 19.38 3.22
CA GLY A 210 6.81 20.21 4.40
C GLY A 210 6.44 19.41 5.64
N ALA A 211 6.79 19.93 6.82
CA ALA A 211 6.44 19.32 8.10
C ALA A 211 4.91 19.29 8.34
N ARG A 212 4.21 20.39 7.96
CA ARG A 212 2.76 20.45 8.08
C ARG A 212 2.11 19.44 7.11
N GLY A 213 1.46 18.42 7.66
CA GLY A 213 0.87 17.33 6.89
C GLY A 213 1.75 16.08 6.78
N ALA A 214 3.03 16.14 7.16
CA ALA A 214 3.86 14.96 7.25
C ALA A 214 3.37 14.00 8.35
N VAL A 215 3.64 12.72 8.14
CA VAL A 215 3.39 11.66 9.12
C VAL A 215 4.70 10.98 9.45
N VAL A 216 5.09 11.00 10.71
CA VAL A 216 6.27 10.31 11.23
C VAL A 216 5.81 9.08 11.99
N SER A 217 6.23 7.91 11.57
CA SER A 217 5.95 6.64 12.22
C SER A 217 7.23 6.06 12.78
N LEU A 218 7.20 5.61 14.04
CA LEU A 218 8.35 5.12 14.78
C LEU A 218 7.99 3.80 15.47
N ILE A 219 8.90 2.83 15.44
CA ILE A 219 8.82 1.63 16.27
C ILE A 219 10.23 1.19 16.67
N GLY A 220 10.43 0.85 17.92
CA GLY A 220 11.73 0.33 18.36
C GLY A 220 11.99 0.41 19.85
N ALA A 221 13.20 -0.02 20.22
CA ALA A 221 13.69 -0.05 21.61
C ALA A 221 14.19 1.35 22.04
N ILE A 222 13.25 2.30 22.10
CA ILE A 222 13.47 3.66 22.57
C ILE A 222 12.33 4.09 23.50
N SER A 223 12.61 5.04 24.37
CA SER A 223 11.60 5.66 25.23
C SER A 223 10.72 6.66 24.45
N ARG A 224 9.58 7.02 25.03
CA ARG A 224 8.71 8.08 24.50
C ARG A 224 9.46 9.42 24.37
N VAL A 225 10.25 9.80 25.33
CA VAL A 225 11.03 11.06 25.32
C VAL A 225 12.03 11.07 24.16
N GLU A 226 12.70 9.93 23.91
CA GLU A 226 13.61 9.80 22.78
C GLU A 226 12.84 9.85 21.44
N ALA A 227 11.67 9.22 21.35
CA ALA A 227 10.83 9.28 20.15
C ALA A 227 10.36 10.70 19.84
N GLU A 228 10.01 11.51 20.87
CA GLU A 228 9.68 12.92 20.72
C GLU A 228 10.87 13.72 20.18
N ALA A 229 12.05 13.56 20.80
CA ALA A 229 13.26 14.24 20.36
C ALA A 229 13.66 13.89 18.92
N ILE A 230 13.50 12.62 18.52
CA ILE A 230 13.75 12.15 17.16
C ILE A 230 12.76 12.78 16.18
N ALA A 231 11.46 12.77 16.48
CA ALA A 231 10.43 13.35 15.62
C ALA A 231 10.63 14.86 15.43
N GLU A 232 10.95 15.60 16.50
CA GLU A 232 11.29 17.03 16.41
C GLU A 232 12.54 17.27 15.55
N ARG A 233 13.59 16.46 15.72
CA ARG A 233 14.83 16.56 14.92
C ARG A 233 14.59 16.32 13.43
N LEU A 234 13.77 15.31 13.09
CA LEU A 234 13.44 14.97 11.70
C LEU A 234 12.60 16.04 11.01
N THR A 235 11.81 16.82 11.77
CA THR A 235 10.84 17.76 11.19
C THR A 235 11.23 19.21 11.32
N ARG A 236 12.18 19.57 12.19
CA ARG A 236 12.58 20.93 12.51
C ARG A 236 13.02 21.75 11.30
N ASP A 237 13.88 21.16 10.46
CA ASP A 237 14.51 21.85 9.32
C ASP A 237 13.79 21.58 7.97
N LEU A 238 12.66 20.88 8.01
CA LEU A 238 11.85 20.66 6.79
C LEU A 238 11.36 21.99 6.21
N PRO A 239 11.16 22.09 4.89
CA PRO A 239 10.47 23.23 4.30
C PRO A 239 9.16 23.55 5.02
N GLU A 240 8.70 24.79 4.93
CA GLU A 240 7.37 25.12 5.44
C GLU A 240 6.27 24.34 4.71
N GLY A 241 6.48 24.10 3.41
CA GLY A 241 5.55 23.39 2.55
C GLY A 241 4.34 24.24 2.18
N GLN A 242 3.58 23.74 1.23
CA GLN A 242 2.27 24.29 0.89
C GLN A 242 1.17 23.56 1.66
N ALA A 243 0.07 24.25 1.94
CA ALA A 243 -1.12 23.58 2.45
C ALA A 243 -1.57 22.53 1.41
N PRO A 244 -1.86 21.28 1.83
CA PRO A 244 -2.31 20.26 0.89
C PRO A 244 -3.55 20.73 0.13
N ALA A 245 -3.44 20.86 -1.20
CA ALA A 245 -4.59 21.14 -2.02
C ALA A 245 -5.56 19.94 -2.01
N LEU A 246 -6.85 20.24 -1.96
CA LEU A 246 -7.89 19.22 -2.05
C LEU A 246 -7.75 18.47 -3.38
N LEU A 247 -7.86 17.14 -3.31
CA LEU A 247 -7.96 16.33 -4.51
C LEU A 247 -9.35 16.44 -5.10
N PRO A 248 -9.46 16.54 -6.44
CA PRO A 248 -10.78 16.39 -7.08
C PRO A 248 -11.35 15.01 -6.77
N ALA A 249 -12.67 14.91 -6.73
CA ALA A 249 -13.33 13.61 -6.62
C ALA A 249 -13.10 12.79 -7.90
N VAL A 250 -12.88 11.50 -7.75
CA VAL A 250 -12.85 10.57 -8.89
C VAL A 250 -14.27 10.41 -9.42
N LEU A 251 -14.48 10.77 -10.68
CA LEU A 251 -15.76 10.57 -11.34
C LEU A 251 -15.88 9.12 -11.84
N PRO A 252 -17.05 8.49 -11.70
CA PRO A 252 -17.28 7.17 -12.27
C PRO A 252 -17.09 7.19 -13.79
N PRO A 253 -16.29 6.28 -14.38
CA PRO A 253 -16.15 6.20 -15.83
C PRO A 253 -17.43 5.66 -16.48
N PRO A 254 -17.66 5.92 -17.78
CA PRO A 254 -18.64 5.16 -18.55
C PRO A 254 -18.15 3.72 -18.72
N ALA A 255 -19.08 2.78 -18.94
CA ALA A 255 -18.71 1.44 -19.36
C ALA A 255 -17.95 1.50 -20.69
N VAL A 256 -16.79 0.87 -20.73
CA VAL A 256 -15.96 0.82 -21.94
C VAL A 256 -15.22 -0.50 -22.01
N GLU A 257 -15.22 -1.10 -23.21
CA GLU A 257 -14.33 -2.21 -23.55
C GLU A 257 -13.33 -1.74 -24.60
N ARG A 258 -12.05 -1.83 -24.26
CA ARG A 258 -10.94 -1.49 -25.17
C ARG A 258 -10.13 -2.73 -25.47
N ARG A 259 -10.09 -3.10 -26.74
CA ARG A 259 -9.28 -4.21 -27.25
C ARG A 259 -8.11 -3.65 -28.04
N ILE A 260 -6.91 -4.17 -27.77
CA ILE A 260 -5.65 -3.77 -28.43
C ILE A 260 -4.98 -5.05 -28.95
N ALA A 261 -4.79 -5.14 -30.25
CA ALA A 261 -4.06 -6.25 -30.85
C ALA A 261 -2.59 -6.22 -30.42
N HIS A 262 -2.04 -7.39 -30.09
CA HIS A 262 -0.64 -7.52 -29.69
C HIS A 262 -0.10 -8.89 -30.17
N PRO A 263 1.18 -8.99 -30.60
CA PRO A 263 1.76 -10.23 -31.13
C PRO A 263 2.00 -11.32 -30.05
N ALA A 264 1.97 -10.99 -28.76
CA ALA A 264 2.13 -11.98 -27.69
C ALA A 264 1.16 -13.16 -27.82
N THR A 265 1.55 -14.34 -27.34
CA THR A 265 0.74 -15.57 -27.39
C THR A 265 -0.43 -15.58 -26.40
N GLN A 266 -0.39 -14.72 -25.40
CA GLN A 266 -1.42 -14.57 -24.38
C GLN A 266 -2.11 -13.21 -24.48
N SER A 267 -3.37 -13.17 -24.07
CA SER A 267 -4.12 -11.95 -23.81
C SER A 267 -4.04 -11.57 -22.34
N HIS A 268 -3.84 -10.29 -22.07
CA HIS A 268 -3.90 -9.68 -20.74
C HIS A 268 -5.23 -8.93 -20.60
N LEU A 269 -6.00 -9.30 -19.59
CA LEU A 269 -7.31 -8.72 -19.31
C LEU A 269 -7.30 -8.00 -17.97
N LEU A 270 -7.84 -6.78 -17.97
CA LEU A 270 -8.13 -6.01 -16.77
C LEU A 270 -9.56 -5.51 -16.84
N MET A 271 -10.30 -5.67 -15.74
CA MET A 271 -11.68 -5.19 -15.62
C MET A 271 -11.91 -4.59 -14.25
N GLY A 272 -12.54 -3.41 -14.15
CA GLY A 272 -12.80 -2.80 -12.84
C GLY A 272 -13.42 -1.42 -12.89
N VAL A 273 -13.54 -0.83 -11.70
CA VAL A 273 -14.10 0.50 -11.45
C VAL A 273 -13.32 1.20 -10.33
N PRO A 274 -13.36 2.54 -10.22
CA PRO A 274 -13.01 3.21 -8.97
C PRO A 274 -14.03 2.81 -7.90
N ALA A 275 -13.57 2.35 -6.73
CA ALA A 275 -14.46 1.74 -5.75
C ALA A 275 -14.50 2.48 -4.41
N LEU A 276 -13.36 2.66 -3.74
CA LEU A 276 -13.39 3.15 -2.36
C LEU A 276 -12.15 3.93 -1.94
N THR A 277 -12.33 4.81 -0.96
CA THR A 277 -11.28 5.42 -0.16
C THR A 277 -10.89 4.49 1.00
N ARG A 278 -9.77 4.75 1.67
CA ARG A 278 -9.34 3.89 2.79
C ARG A 278 -10.22 4.04 4.03
N ASP A 279 -10.86 5.17 4.22
CA ASP A 279 -11.78 5.49 5.32
C ASP A 279 -13.25 5.19 5.01
N ASP A 280 -13.54 4.55 3.87
CA ASP A 280 -14.90 4.19 3.45
C ASP A 280 -15.54 3.21 4.45
N PRO A 281 -16.79 3.43 4.90
CA PRO A 281 -17.49 2.50 5.80
C PRO A 281 -17.68 1.10 5.22
N ASP A 282 -17.69 0.97 3.88
CA ASP A 282 -17.79 -0.31 3.19
C ASP A 282 -16.44 -1.07 3.10
N TYR A 283 -15.36 -0.53 3.69
CA TYR A 283 -14.03 -1.12 3.58
C TYR A 283 -13.98 -2.59 4.01
N PHE A 284 -14.51 -2.93 5.20
CA PHE A 284 -14.45 -4.31 5.71
C PHE A 284 -15.36 -5.28 4.93
N PRO A 285 -16.62 -4.94 4.62
CA PRO A 285 -17.44 -5.75 3.73
C PRO A 285 -16.79 -6.00 2.37
N LEU A 286 -16.18 -4.97 1.76
CA LEU A 286 -15.49 -5.11 0.48
C LEU A 286 -14.19 -5.92 0.61
N LEU A 287 -13.44 -5.77 1.69
CA LEU A 287 -12.23 -6.55 1.97
C LEU A 287 -12.54 -8.06 2.05
N VAL A 288 -13.54 -8.44 2.87
CA VAL A 288 -13.96 -9.84 3.03
C VAL A 288 -14.57 -10.37 1.75
N GLY A 289 -15.44 -9.60 1.10
CA GLY A 289 -16.04 -9.98 -0.17
C GLY A 289 -15.02 -10.15 -1.30
N ASN A 290 -14.02 -9.26 -1.38
CA ASN A 290 -12.93 -9.39 -2.35
C ASN A 290 -12.09 -10.64 -2.09
N TYR A 291 -11.83 -10.99 -0.82
CA TYR A 291 -11.15 -12.23 -0.46
C TYR A 291 -11.88 -13.45 -1.05
N ILE A 292 -13.20 -13.50 -0.90
CA ILE A 292 -14.03 -14.60 -1.43
C ILE A 292 -14.06 -14.58 -2.96
N LEU A 293 -14.19 -13.41 -3.58
CA LEU A 293 -14.33 -13.28 -5.03
C LEU A 293 -13.06 -13.68 -5.78
N GLY A 294 -11.90 -13.11 -5.41
CA GLY A 294 -10.65 -13.34 -6.15
C GLY A 294 -9.37 -13.05 -5.37
N GLY A 295 -9.46 -12.44 -4.17
CA GLY A 295 -8.30 -12.08 -3.36
C GLY A 295 -7.75 -13.22 -2.50
N GLY A 296 -8.53 -14.27 -2.26
CA GLY A 296 -8.17 -15.44 -1.43
C GLY A 296 -7.35 -16.51 -2.15
N GLY A 297 -6.86 -16.25 -3.36
CA GLY A 297 -6.08 -17.21 -4.14
C GLY A 297 -6.90 -18.46 -4.48
N PHE A 298 -6.39 -19.65 -4.17
CA PHE A 298 -7.00 -20.92 -4.56
C PHE A 298 -8.41 -21.17 -4.03
N VAL A 299 -8.80 -20.52 -2.93
CA VAL A 299 -10.14 -20.69 -2.34
C VAL A 299 -11.17 -19.69 -2.88
N SER A 300 -10.77 -18.83 -3.82
CA SER A 300 -11.65 -17.81 -4.37
C SER A 300 -12.49 -18.30 -5.54
N ARG A 301 -13.68 -17.70 -5.73
CA ARG A 301 -14.60 -18.05 -6.81
C ARG A 301 -13.98 -17.90 -8.19
N LEU A 302 -13.27 -16.81 -8.44
CA LEU A 302 -12.61 -16.58 -9.73
C LEU A 302 -11.60 -17.67 -10.05
N THR A 303 -10.78 -18.08 -9.07
CA THR A 303 -9.82 -19.17 -9.28
C THR A 303 -10.54 -20.48 -9.56
N HIS A 304 -11.59 -20.80 -8.80
CA HIS A 304 -12.38 -22.00 -9.01
C HIS A 304 -13.02 -22.03 -10.42
N GLU A 305 -13.71 -20.95 -10.81
CA GLU A 305 -14.46 -20.91 -12.07
C GLU A 305 -13.57 -20.82 -13.32
N VAL A 306 -12.51 -20.00 -13.26
CA VAL A 306 -11.67 -19.71 -14.42
C VAL A 306 -10.52 -20.69 -14.57
N ARG A 307 -9.87 -21.05 -13.45
CA ARG A 307 -8.68 -21.91 -13.46
C ARG A 307 -9.02 -23.39 -13.28
N GLU A 308 -9.69 -23.73 -12.15
CA GLU A 308 -9.86 -25.15 -11.79
C GLU A 308 -10.88 -25.85 -12.67
N ARG A 309 -12.04 -25.26 -12.88
CA ARG A 309 -13.11 -25.87 -13.66
C ARG A 309 -12.87 -25.85 -15.17
N ARG A 310 -12.24 -24.79 -15.70
CA ARG A 310 -12.15 -24.56 -17.16
C ARG A 310 -10.74 -24.49 -17.72
N GLY A 311 -9.72 -24.36 -16.88
CA GLY A 311 -8.33 -24.27 -17.33
C GLY A 311 -8.02 -23.07 -18.21
N LEU A 312 -8.81 -21.96 -18.08
CA LEU A 312 -8.70 -20.79 -18.95
C LEU A 312 -7.52 -19.88 -18.58
N SER A 313 -7.09 -19.90 -17.33
CA SER A 313 -6.00 -19.06 -16.86
C SER A 313 -5.21 -19.78 -15.77
N TYR A 314 -3.88 -19.56 -15.75
CA TYR A 314 -3.06 -20.01 -14.64
C TYR A 314 -3.22 -19.10 -13.39
N SER A 315 -3.44 -17.80 -13.61
CA SER A 315 -3.62 -16.81 -12.56
C SER A 315 -4.78 -15.88 -12.88
N VAL A 316 -5.74 -15.84 -11.98
CA VAL A 316 -6.85 -14.89 -11.98
C VAL A 316 -7.03 -14.37 -10.56
N TYR A 317 -7.28 -13.07 -10.42
CA TYR A 317 -7.41 -12.43 -9.12
C TYR A 317 -8.41 -11.26 -9.16
N SER A 318 -8.90 -10.88 -8.00
CA SER A 318 -9.47 -9.55 -7.77
C SER A 318 -8.72 -8.82 -6.66
N ALA A 319 -8.61 -7.52 -6.78
CA ALA A 319 -7.90 -6.66 -5.83
C ALA A 319 -8.66 -5.37 -5.57
N LEU A 320 -8.56 -4.89 -4.34
CA LEU A 320 -8.99 -3.57 -3.90
C LEU A 320 -7.76 -2.79 -3.46
N THR A 321 -7.61 -1.59 -4.00
CA THR A 321 -6.50 -0.70 -3.66
C THR A 321 -7.06 0.65 -3.19
N PRO A 322 -7.46 0.77 -1.91
CA PRO A 322 -7.97 2.02 -1.37
C PRO A 322 -6.94 3.13 -1.43
N ARG A 323 -7.37 4.35 -1.74
CA ARG A 323 -6.53 5.56 -1.82
C ARG A 323 -7.16 6.70 -1.04
N LEU A 324 -6.60 7.92 -1.12
CA LEU A 324 -7.20 9.14 -0.57
C LEU A 324 -8.48 9.55 -1.32
N GLN A 325 -8.55 9.28 -2.63
CA GLN A 325 -9.77 9.29 -3.42
C GLN A 325 -10.09 7.85 -3.85
N ALA A 326 -11.23 7.64 -4.51
CA ALA A 326 -11.66 6.29 -4.87
C ALA A 326 -10.57 5.52 -5.64
N GLY A 327 -9.94 4.58 -4.95
CA GLY A 327 -8.98 3.64 -5.51
C GLY A 327 -9.67 2.50 -6.25
N PRO A 328 -8.96 1.72 -7.08
CA PRO A 328 -9.58 0.76 -7.97
C PRO A 328 -9.98 -0.55 -7.26
N PHE A 329 -11.14 -1.08 -7.68
CA PHE A 329 -11.40 -2.51 -7.71
C PHE A 329 -11.00 -3.04 -9.08
N VAL A 330 -10.20 -4.09 -9.13
CA VAL A 330 -9.68 -4.67 -10.37
C VAL A 330 -9.83 -6.18 -10.35
N ILE A 331 -10.29 -6.77 -11.47
CA ILE A 331 -10.11 -8.18 -11.79
C ILE A 331 -9.06 -8.26 -12.88
N GLY A 332 -8.04 -9.09 -12.70
CA GLY A 332 -6.96 -9.30 -13.66
C GLY A 332 -6.72 -10.78 -13.94
N LEU A 333 -6.43 -11.09 -15.20
CA LEU A 333 -6.02 -12.43 -15.63
C LEU A 333 -5.22 -12.39 -16.93
N GLN A 334 -4.55 -13.53 -17.20
CA GLN A 334 -3.90 -13.82 -18.48
C GLN A 334 -4.44 -15.13 -19.02
N THR A 335 -4.71 -15.20 -20.32
CA THR A 335 -5.25 -16.40 -20.99
C THR A 335 -4.68 -16.54 -22.39
N ARG A 336 -4.83 -17.72 -23.00
CA ARG A 336 -4.50 -17.91 -24.42
C ARG A 336 -5.41 -17.03 -25.28
N LYS A 337 -4.91 -16.54 -26.42
CA LYS A 337 -5.68 -15.66 -27.31
C LYS A 337 -7.03 -16.25 -27.73
N GLU A 338 -7.04 -17.51 -28.04
CA GLU A 338 -8.23 -18.25 -28.54
C GLU A 338 -9.31 -18.39 -27.46
N GLN A 339 -8.92 -18.27 -26.18
CA GLN A 339 -9.81 -18.41 -25.03
C GLN A 339 -10.22 -17.08 -24.40
N THR A 340 -9.81 -15.96 -24.98
CA THR A 340 -10.01 -14.62 -24.41
C THR A 340 -11.48 -14.30 -24.16
N ASP A 341 -12.36 -14.56 -25.14
CA ASP A 341 -13.78 -14.23 -25.02
C ASP A 341 -14.49 -15.15 -24.03
N GLU A 342 -14.15 -16.43 -24.01
CA GLU A 342 -14.66 -17.38 -23.03
C GLU A 342 -14.23 -16.97 -21.60
N ALA A 343 -12.96 -16.66 -21.39
CA ALA A 343 -12.44 -16.21 -20.08
C ALA A 343 -13.15 -14.94 -19.61
N LEU A 344 -13.33 -13.96 -20.51
CA LEU A 344 -14.03 -12.72 -20.17
C LEU A 344 -15.50 -12.97 -19.82
N GLN A 345 -16.18 -13.85 -20.56
CA GLN A 345 -17.56 -14.24 -20.27
C GLN A 345 -17.69 -14.91 -18.89
N VAL A 346 -16.79 -15.85 -18.56
CA VAL A 346 -16.79 -16.54 -17.27
C VAL A 346 -16.55 -15.55 -16.12
N VAL A 347 -15.58 -14.65 -16.26
CA VAL A 347 -15.31 -13.60 -15.24
C VAL A 347 -16.53 -12.72 -15.03
N ARG A 348 -17.18 -12.25 -16.10
CA ARG A 348 -18.39 -11.43 -16.02
C ARG A 348 -19.55 -12.16 -15.35
N ALA A 349 -19.75 -13.42 -15.71
CA ALA A 349 -20.80 -14.26 -15.12
C ALA A 349 -20.55 -14.47 -13.61
N THR A 350 -19.29 -14.77 -13.22
CA THR A 350 -18.90 -14.96 -11.81
C THR A 350 -19.10 -13.67 -11.01
N LEU A 351 -18.70 -12.53 -11.57
CA LEU A 351 -18.92 -11.23 -10.92
C LEU A 351 -20.42 -10.91 -10.79
N ALA A 352 -21.20 -11.09 -11.85
CA ALA A 352 -22.64 -10.83 -11.85
C ALA A 352 -23.38 -11.71 -10.82
N GLU A 353 -23.01 -12.99 -10.73
CA GLU A 353 -23.55 -13.89 -9.70
C GLU A 353 -23.18 -13.43 -8.29
N PHE A 354 -21.92 -13.03 -8.06
CA PHE A 354 -21.48 -12.51 -6.77
C PHE A 354 -22.21 -11.24 -6.37
N LEU A 355 -22.44 -10.31 -7.31
CA LEU A 355 -23.20 -9.08 -7.08
C LEU A 355 -24.67 -9.35 -6.74
N SER A 356 -25.28 -10.33 -7.40
CA SER A 356 -26.71 -10.61 -7.21
C SER A 356 -27.01 -11.44 -5.96
N ARG A 357 -26.20 -12.46 -5.67
CA ARG A 357 -26.44 -13.43 -4.59
C ARG A 357 -25.60 -13.19 -3.35
N GLY A 358 -24.43 -12.51 -3.48
CA GLY A 358 -23.44 -12.40 -2.43
C GLY A 358 -22.69 -13.72 -2.19
N PRO A 359 -21.91 -13.80 -1.11
CA PRO A 359 -21.27 -15.05 -0.67
C PRO A 359 -22.27 -15.98 0.02
N THR A 360 -21.95 -17.27 0.08
CA THR A 360 -22.60 -18.22 0.97
C THR A 360 -22.07 -18.04 2.40
N GLU A 361 -22.80 -18.56 3.39
CA GLU A 361 -22.37 -18.54 4.80
C GLU A 361 -21.07 -19.35 5.01
N ASP A 362 -20.88 -20.44 4.29
CA ASP A 362 -19.65 -21.24 4.37
C ASP A 362 -18.44 -20.49 3.80
N GLU A 363 -18.59 -19.80 2.65
CA GLU A 363 -17.53 -18.95 2.10
C GLU A 363 -17.18 -17.78 3.03
N LEU A 364 -18.20 -17.14 3.62
CA LEU A 364 -18.00 -16.06 4.58
C LEU A 364 -17.23 -16.55 5.81
N LYS A 365 -17.67 -17.66 6.41
CA LYS A 365 -17.01 -18.23 7.58
C LYS A 365 -15.57 -18.64 7.29
N ALA A 366 -15.31 -19.29 6.16
CA ALA A 366 -13.96 -19.67 5.75
C ALA A 366 -13.07 -18.46 5.52
N ALA A 367 -13.58 -17.39 4.87
CA ALA A 367 -12.86 -16.15 4.65
C ALA A 367 -12.52 -15.44 5.98
N GLN A 368 -13.47 -15.32 6.89
CA GLN A 368 -13.26 -14.73 8.22
C GLN A 368 -12.21 -15.52 9.00
N GLN A 369 -12.31 -16.84 9.06
CA GLN A 369 -11.34 -17.68 9.76
C GLN A 369 -9.92 -17.50 9.20
N ASN A 370 -9.77 -17.43 7.89
CA ASN A 370 -8.46 -17.24 7.26
C ASN A 370 -7.90 -15.84 7.51
N LEU A 371 -8.71 -14.80 7.33
CA LEU A 371 -8.29 -13.41 7.53
C LEU A 371 -7.92 -13.14 8.99
N VAL A 372 -8.72 -13.62 9.95
CA VAL A 372 -8.47 -13.46 11.38
C VAL A 372 -7.29 -14.31 11.82
N GLY A 373 -7.23 -15.59 11.43
CA GLY A 373 -6.11 -16.47 11.75
C GLY A 373 -4.77 -16.00 11.16
N GLY A 374 -4.81 -15.36 10.00
CA GLY A 374 -3.63 -14.77 9.35
C GLY A 374 -3.24 -13.38 9.88
N PHE A 375 -4.04 -12.77 10.76
CA PHE A 375 -3.79 -11.38 11.21
C PHE A 375 -2.46 -11.22 11.94
N ALA A 376 -2.06 -12.19 12.77
CA ALA A 376 -0.78 -12.15 13.47
C ALA A 376 0.42 -12.00 12.51
N LEU A 377 0.33 -12.56 11.30
CA LEU A 377 1.36 -12.42 10.26
C LEU A 377 1.41 -11.03 9.65
N ARG A 378 0.46 -10.15 9.91
CA ARG A 378 0.45 -8.75 9.48
C ARG A 378 1.19 -7.81 10.42
N ILE A 379 1.48 -8.27 11.64
CA ILE A 379 2.13 -7.50 12.72
C ILE A 379 3.25 -8.29 13.39
N ASP A 380 3.84 -9.27 12.72
CA ASP A 380 4.87 -10.19 13.27
C ASP A 380 6.29 -9.59 13.29
N SER A 381 6.47 -8.38 12.80
CA SER A 381 7.78 -7.71 12.76
C SER A 381 7.63 -6.19 12.85
N ASN A 382 8.68 -5.51 13.35
CA ASN A 382 8.72 -4.05 13.41
C ASN A 382 8.41 -3.41 12.06
N ARG A 383 8.89 -3.97 10.95
CA ARG A 383 8.62 -3.45 9.61
C ARG A 383 7.12 -3.46 9.30
N LYS A 384 6.44 -4.57 9.53
CA LYS A 384 5.00 -4.69 9.25
C LYS A 384 4.17 -3.80 10.18
N ILE A 385 4.58 -3.68 11.45
CA ILE A 385 3.92 -2.75 12.39
C ILE A 385 4.13 -1.31 11.92
N LEU A 386 5.35 -0.92 11.52
CA LEU A 386 5.64 0.41 10.98
C LEU A 386 4.79 0.74 9.76
N ASP A 387 4.64 -0.20 8.82
CA ASP A 387 3.82 -0.01 7.62
C ASP A 387 2.33 0.21 7.99
N ASN A 388 1.83 -0.48 9.02
CA ASN A 388 0.49 -0.24 9.57
C ASN A 388 0.37 1.14 10.25
N LEU A 389 1.35 1.55 11.07
CA LEU A 389 1.39 2.87 11.69
C LEU A 389 1.37 3.99 10.63
N ALA A 390 2.19 3.84 9.60
CA ALA A 390 2.22 4.76 8.47
C ALA A 390 0.86 4.84 7.77
N GLY A 391 0.17 3.71 7.59
CA GLY A 391 -1.19 3.67 7.05
C GLY A 391 -2.21 4.35 7.95
N ILE A 392 -2.21 4.05 9.26
CA ILE A 392 -3.08 4.68 10.26
C ILE A 392 -2.89 6.19 10.25
N GLY A 393 -1.64 6.64 10.32
CA GLY A 393 -1.32 8.05 10.30
C GLY A 393 -1.70 8.75 8.99
N TRP A 394 -1.39 8.14 7.85
CA TRP A 394 -1.67 8.73 6.53
C TRP A 394 -3.16 8.90 6.27
N TYR A 395 -3.93 7.84 6.46
CA TYR A 395 -5.38 7.84 6.21
C TYR A 395 -6.20 8.37 7.40
N ARG A 396 -5.56 8.81 8.50
CA ARG A 396 -6.22 9.30 9.72
C ARG A 396 -7.21 8.29 10.31
N LEU A 397 -6.83 7.03 10.28
CA LEU A 397 -7.64 5.97 10.87
C LEU A 397 -7.61 6.06 12.42
N PRO A 398 -8.59 5.47 13.09
CA PRO A 398 -8.56 5.34 14.55
C PRO A 398 -7.27 4.67 15.02
N ILE A 399 -6.74 5.10 16.16
CA ILE A 399 -5.50 4.54 16.72
C ILE A 399 -5.65 3.08 17.14
N ASP A 400 -6.87 2.64 17.43
CA ASP A 400 -7.23 1.27 17.75
C ASP A 400 -7.56 0.40 16.52
N GLU A 401 -7.27 0.89 15.31
CA GLU A 401 -7.56 0.19 14.04
C GLU A 401 -7.04 -1.25 14.04
N LEU A 402 -5.81 -1.49 14.55
CA LEU A 402 -5.23 -2.83 14.61
C LEU A 402 -5.93 -3.72 15.63
N GLU A 403 -6.34 -3.18 16.77
CA GLU A 403 -7.07 -3.91 17.81
C GLU A 403 -8.47 -4.30 17.35
N GLN A 404 -9.12 -3.41 16.60
CA GLN A 404 -10.49 -3.61 16.12
C GLN A 404 -10.54 -4.43 14.83
N TRP A 405 -9.42 -4.61 14.13
CA TRP A 405 -9.39 -5.17 12.77
C TRP A 405 -10.03 -6.56 12.71
N THR A 406 -9.63 -7.49 13.58
CA THR A 406 -10.18 -8.86 13.62
C THR A 406 -11.66 -8.87 13.97
N ARG A 407 -12.09 -8.08 14.95
CA ARG A 407 -13.49 -7.94 15.34
C ARG A 407 -14.35 -7.39 14.21
N ARG A 408 -13.83 -6.39 13.46
CA ARG A 408 -14.54 -5.82 12.31
C ARG A 408 -14.68 -6.84 11.19
N VAL A 409 -13.65 -7.67 10.94
CA VAL A 409 -13.74 -8.77 9.96
C VAL A 409 -14.77 -9.81 10.40
N GLU A 410 -14.77 -10.22 11.67
CA GLU A 410 -15.72 -11.19 12.22
C GLU A 410 -17.17 -10.68 12.22
N ALA A 411 -17.37 -9.38 12.35
CA ALA A 411 -18.70 -8.77 12.37
C ALA A 411 -19.32 -8.60 10.97
N VAL A 412 -18.57 -8.83 9.89
CA VAL A 412 -19.08 -8.70 8.52
C VAL A 412 -20.09 -9.82 8.23
N THR A 413 -21.25 -9.46 7.67
CA THR A 413 -22.30 -10.39 7.24
C THR A 413 -22.36 -10.52 5.71
N ALA A 414 -22.94 -11.64 5.22
CA ALA A 414 -23.14 -11.86 3.79
C ALA A 414 -24.02 -10.76 3.15
N ALA A 415 -25.02 -10.27 3.89
CA ALA A 415 -25.87 -9.15 3.45
C ALA A 415 -25.07 -7.87 3.28
N GLN A 416 -24.21 -7.50 4.25
CA GLN A 416 -23.35 -6.33 4.15
C GLN A 416 -22.40 -6.41 2.96
N ILE A 417 -21.82 -7.59 2.68
CA ILE A 417 -20.96 -7.80 1.51
C ILE A 417 -21.75 -7.54 0.23
N ARG A 418 -22.91 -8.18 0.06
CA ARG A 418 -23.76 -8.00 -1.11
C ARG A 418 -24.13 -6.54 -1.32
N GLU A 419 -24.56 -5.85 -0.28
CA GLU A 419 -24.96 -4.45 -0.34
C GLU A 419 -23.78 -3.51 -0.66
N ALA A 420 -22.61 -3.72 -0.04
CA ALA A 420 -21.42 -2.93 -0.30
C ALA A 420 -20.94 -3.10 -1.74
N PHE A 421 -20.91 -4.35 -2.25
CA PHE A 421 -20.56 -4.60 -3.64
C PHE A 421 -21.57 -3.97 -4.60
N ALA A 422 -22.86 -4.05 -4.32
CA ALA A 422 -23.91 -3.41 -5.15
C ALA A 422 -23.77 -1.89 -5.18
N ARG A 423 -23.36 -1.26 -4.05
CA ARG A 423 -23.13 0.20 -3.98
C ARG A 423 -21.87 0.65 -4.72
N LYS A 424 -20.85 -0.17 -4.78
CA LYS A 424 -19.51 0.24 -5.26
C LYS A 424 -19.13 -0.33 -6.62
N ILE A 425 -19.63 -1.50 -6.97
CA ILE A 425 -19.23 -2.21 -8.20
C ILE A 425 -20.43 -2.26 -9.14
N HIS A 426 -20.47 -1.34 -10.09
CA HIS A 426 -21.54 -1.21 -11.04
C HIS A 426 -21.16 -1.83 -12.39
N PRO A 427 -21.84 -2.92 -12.85
CA PRO A 427 -21.53 -3.58 -14.12
C PRO A 427 -21.63 -2.65 -15.34
N ASP A 428 -22.52 -1.67 -15.30
CA ASP A 428 -22.73 -0.66 -16.34
C ASP A 428 -21.67 0.46 -16.35
N ARG A 429 -20.67 0.38 -15.49
CA ARG A 429 -19.51 1.32 -15.39
C ARG A 429 -18.17 0.63 -15.44
N LEU A 430 -18.16 -0.66 -15.78
CA LEU A 430 -16.90 -1.41 -15.84
C LEU A 430 -16.05 -0.95 -17.01
N VAL A 431 -14.82 -0.58 -16.71
CA VAL A 431 -13.74 -0.44 -17.68
C VAL A 431 -13.15 -1.83 -17.90
N THR A 432 -13.12 -2.28 -19.15
CA THR A 432 -12.51 -3.55 -19.56
C THR A 432 -11.43 -3.28 -20.59
N VAL A 433 -10.23 -3.79 -20.36
CA VAL A 433 -9.12 -3.70 -21.31
C VAL A 433 -8.60 -5.09 -21.62
N VAL A 434 -8.47 -5.39 -22.91
CA VAL A 434 -7.91 -6.63 -23.43
C VAL A 434 -6.74 -6.28 -24.34
N VAL A 435 -5.55 -6.80 -24.05
CA VAL A 435 -4.36 -6.65 -24.90
C VAL A 435 -3.91 -8.03 -25.34
N GLY A 436 -3.98 -8.32 -26.66
CA GLY A 436 -3.65 -9.63 -27.22
C GLY A 436 -4.57 -10.03 -28.37
N ALA A 437 -5.69 -10.73 -28.06
CA ALA A 437 -6.68 -11.15 -29.05
C ALA A 437 -7.65 -10.04 -29.41
N GLY A 438 -7.95 -9.90 -30.69
CA GLY A 438 -8.93 -8.94 -31.23
C GLY A 438 -8.44 -7.49 -31.12
N GLY A 439 -9.11 -6.60 -31.84
CA GLY A 439 -8.83 -5.16 -31.82
C GLY A 439 -8.01 -4.68 -33.03
N GLU A 440 -7.98 -3.36 -33.21
CA GLU A 440 -7.14 -2.71 -34.19
C GLU A 440 -5.67 -2.80 -33.78
N ALA A 441 -4.79 -3.08 -34.75
CA ALA A 441 -3.34 -2.96 -34.52
C ALA A 441 -3.04 -1.51 -34.09
N ARG A 442 -2.20 -1.33 -33.09
CA ARG A 442 -1.63 -0.01 -32.80
C ARG A 442 -0.81 0.44 -33.99
N PRO A 443 -0.97 1.68 -34.49
CA PRO A 443 -0.10 2.22 -35.52
C PRO A 443 1.36 2.31 -35.09
#